data_24015629b1d7f3a7108aa7da3ed9c916
#
_entry.id   24015629b1d7f3a7108aa7da3ed9c916
#
_cell.length_a   1.000
_cell.length_b   1.000
_cell.length_c   1.000
_cell.angle_alpha   90.00
_cell.angle_beta   90.00
_cell.angle_gamma   90.00
#
_symmetry.space_group_name_H-M   'P 1'
#
loop_
_entity.id
_entity.type
_entity.pdbx_description
1 polymer ?
#
loop_
_entity_poly.entity_id
_entity_poly.type
_entity_poly.pdbx_seq_one_letter_code
_entity_poly.pdbx_strand_id
1 'polypeptide(L)'
;AADTNKDQTYFLCQVSPAALHKTLFPLGKLTKPEVREIAAKLNLESVATKKDSTGICFIGERNFRQFLSNYLPSQDGNIVDVDTGKVVGRHVGVLYYTIGQRKGLNIDHEKGPWFVIGKDVQKNVLFVCHHTHKEWLYSDSCLVKGINWIVKDKNEIPEKCTCKFRYRQPDQDIYLKVLDDTTALVSYPQKIASVTIGQEAVFYDGFKCIGGGVIEEVYVDGKILSTYQERING
;
A
#
# COMPACT_ATOMS: atom_id res chain seq x y z
N ALA A 1 13.99 -4.81 10.78
CA ALA A 1 14.43 -3.95 11.90
C ALA A 1 13.98 -4.54 13.24
N ALA A 2 14.71 -4.25 14.35
CA ALA A 2 14.31 -4.70 15.68
C ALA A 2 13.04 -4.00 16.16
N ASP A 3 12.83 -2.76 15.78
CA ASP A 3 11.61 -1.99 16.10
C ASP A 3 10.51 -2.25 15.06
N THR A 4 9.57 -3.12 15.39
CA THR A 4 8.42 -3.46 14.53
C THR A 4 7.49 -2.28 14.26
N ASN A 5 7.45 -1.27 15.16
CA ASN A 5 6.66 -0.04 14.97
C ASN A 5 7.28 0.92 13.96
N LYS A 6 8.61 0.83 13.78
CA LYS A 6 9.40 1.73 12.92
C LYS A 6 10.13 0.98 11.81
N ASP A 7 9.75 -0.28 11.59
CA ASP A 7 10.30 -1.04 10.48
C ASP A 7 9.91 -0.40 9.15
N GLN A 8 10.91 0.10 8.43
CA GLN A 8 10.76 0.71 7.11
C GLN A 8 11.46 -0.12 6.02
N THR A 9 11.85 -1.36 6.31
CA THR A 9 12.49 -2.26 5.35
C THR A 9 11.61 -2.55 4.13
N TYR A 10 10.29 -2.43 4.28
CA TYR A 10 9.34 -2.46 3.17
C TYR A 10 9.75 -1.57 2.00
N PHE A 11 10.22 -0.35 2.28
CA PHE A 11 10.63 0.61 1.24
C PHE A 11 12.00 0.31 0.60
N LEU A 12 12.72 -0.69 1.12
CA LEU A 12 14.02 -1.10 0.58
C LEU A 12 13.90 -2.21 -0.47
N CYS A 13 12.70 -2.72 -0.73
CA CYS A 13 12.49 -3.82 -1.66
C CYS A 13 12.98 -3.52 -3.09
N GLN A 14 12.99 -2.25 -3.50
CA GLN A 14 13.49 -1.81 -4.80
C GLN A 14 14.97 -1.41 -4.82
N VAL A 15 15.64 -1.47 -3.66
CA VAL A 15 17.09 -1.20 -3.60
C VAL A 15 17.86 -2.43 -4.06
N SER A 16 18.80 -2.24 -4.99
CA SER A 16 19.58 -3.37 -5.54
C SER A 16 20.37 -4.10 -4.45
N PRO A 17 20.54 -5.45 -4.56
CA PRO A 17 21.36 -6.21 -3.63
C PRO A 17 22.78 -5.68 -3.48
N ALA A 18 23.38 -5.18 -4.57
CA ALA A 18 24.72 -4.58 -4.56
C ALA A 18 24.79 -3.30 -3.71
N ALA A 19 23.75 -2.47 -3.75
CA ALA A 19 23.63 -1.26 -2.92
C ALA A 19 23.39 -1.62 -1.45
N LEU A 20 22.50 -2.58 -1.17
CA LEU A 20 22.22 -3.07 0.18
C LEU A 20 23.49 -3.65 0.82
N HIS A 21 24.29 -4.40 0.06
CA HIS A 21 25.55 -4.98 0.56
C HIS A 21 26.58 -3.93 1.00
N LYS A 22 26.54 -2.73 0.41
CA LYS A 22 27.41 -1.60 0.75
C LYS A 22 26.83 -0.67 1.82
N THR A 23 25.59 -0.95 2.28
CA THR A 23 24.87 -0.08 3.23
C THR A 23 25.04 -0.59 4.65
N LEU A 24 25.34 0.32 5.58
CA LEU A 24 25.35 0.03 7.01
C LEU A 24 24.03 0.48 7.64
N PHE A 25 23.51 -0.34 8.54
CA PHE A 25 22.32 -0.04 9.33
C PHE A 25 22.65 -0.01 10.83
N PRO A 26 23.38 1.04 11.30
CA PRO A 26 23.94 1.07 12.67
C PRO A 26 22.85 1.04 13.76
N LEU A 27 21.66 1.54 13.47
CA LEU A 27 20.51 1.55 14.37
C LEU A 27 19.57 0.35 14.22
N GLY A 28 19.86 -0.58 13.32
CA GLY A 28 18.95 -1.68 12.95
C GLY A 28 18.60 -2.65 14.09
N LYS A 29 19.41 -2.68 15.15
CA LYS A 29 19.19 -3.52 16.36
C LYS A 29 18.57 -2.75 17.52
N LEU A 30 18.31 -1.46 17.37
CA LEU A 30 17.77 -0.59 18.40
C LEU A 30 16.31 -0.23 18.11
N THR A 31 15.52 -0.12 19.17
CA THR A 31 14.18 0.46 19.10
C THR A 31 14.25 1.98 19.11
N LYS A 32 13.20 2.64 18.66
CA LYS A 32 13.15 4.11 18.63
C LYS A 32 13.28 4.75 20.03
N PRO A 33 12.68 4.20 21.11
CA PRO A 33 12.92 4.67 22.47
C PRO A 33 14.41 4.59 22.86
N GLU A 34 15.08 3.48 22.60
CA GLU A 34 16.52 3.32 22.90
C GLU A 34 17.39 4.33 22.15
N VAL A 35 17.08 4.57 20.86
CA VAL A 35 17.79 5.60 20.08
C VAL A 35 17.61 6.99 20.69
N ARG A 36 16.40 7.33 21.17
CA ARG A 36 16.15 8.62 21.83
C ARG A 36 16.86 8.74 23.18
N GLU A 37 16.92 7.66 23.94
CA GLU A 37 17.65 7.62 25.20
C GLU A 37 19.16 7.85 24.99
N ILE A 38 19.75 7.18 24.00
CA ILE A 38 21.15 7.39 23.59
C ILE A 38 21.37 8.84 23.15
N ALA A 39 20.48 9.40 22.34
CA ALA A 39 20.57 10.78 21.89
C ALA A 39 20.53 11.77 23.07
N ALA A 40 19.66 11.54 24.06
CA ALA A 40 19.59 12.35 25.27
C ALA A 40 20.88 12.26 26.09
N LYS A 41 21.44 11.07 26.28
CA LYS A 41 22.74 10.86 26.97
C LYS A 41 23.90 11.56 26.28
N LEU A 42 23.82 11.71 24.95
CA LEU A 42 24.82 12.39 24.15
C LEU A 42 24.55 13.90 23.96
N ASN A 43 23.55 14.45 24.65
CA ASN A 43 23.10 15.85 24.53
C ASN A 43 22.68 16.24 23.09
N LEU A 44 22.16 15.30 22.31
CA LEU A 44 21.64 15.50 20.97
C LEU A 44 20.14 15.84 21.05
N GLU A 45 19.78 16.97 21.64
CA GLU A 45 18.41 17.37 21.94
C GLU A 45 17.51 17.39 20.68
N SER A 46 18.03 17.89 19.57
CA SER A 46 17.29 17.94 18.30
C SER A 46 16.87 16.57 17.77
N VAL A 47 17.58 15.50 18.15
CA VAL A 47 17.25 14.11 17.79
C VAL A 47 16.36 13.48 18.85
N ALA A 48 16.64 13.71 20.14
CA ALA A 48 15.91 13.15 21.27
C ALA A 48 14.44 13.60 21.28
N THR A 49 14.17 14.87 20.96
CA THR A 49 12.84 15.49 21.06
C THR A 49 12.08 15.59 19.73
N LYS A 50 12.76 15.38 18.60
CA LYS A 50 12.15 15.51 17.28
C LYS A 50 10.95 14.57 17.11
N LYS A 51 9.82 15.12 16.65
CA LYS A 51 8.66 14.32 16.25
C LYS A 51 9.04 13.36 15.13
N ASP A 52 8.44 12.18 15.16
CA ASP A 52 8.60 11.24 14.07
C ASP A 52 8.03 11.82 12.78
N SER A 53 8.75 11.66 11.68
CA SER A 53 8.21 11.98 10.37
C SER A 53 7.04 11.05 10.06
N THR A 54 5.89 11.64 9.78
CA THR A 54 4.65 10.93 9.42
C THR A 54 4.33 11.04 7.94
N GLY A 55 5.13 11.76 7.18
CA GLY A 55 4.95 12.03 5.76
C GLY A 55 6.18 11.71 4.93
N ILE A 56 6.09 12.01 3.64
CA ILE A 56 7.19 11.86 2.69
C ILE A 56 8.26 12.91 3.03
N CYS A 57 9.48 12.47 3.34
CA CYS A 57 10.54 13.29 3.93
C CYS A 57 10.94 14.52 3.09
N PHE A 58 10.80 14.47 1.76
CA PHE A 58 11.13 15.56 0.86
C PHE A 58 10.01 16.58 0.64
N ILE A 59 8.81 16.30 1.15
CA ILE A 59 7.65 17.25 1.10
C ILE A 59 7.67 18.21 2.29
N GLY A 60 8.31 17.79 3.40
CA GLY A 60 8.31 18.54 4.67
C GLY A 60 6.96 18.47 5.39
N GLU A 61 6.68 19.44 6.26
CA GLU A 61 5.45 19.50 7.09
C GLU A 61 4.24 20.09 6.33
N ARG A 62 4.18 19.94 5.03
CA ARG A 62 3.07 20.46 4.23
C ARG A 62 1.88 19.49 4.26
N ASN A 63 0.67 20.04 4.13
CA ASN A 63 -0.52 19.23 3.89
C ASN A 63 -0.35 18.51 2.56
N PHE A 64 -0.37 17.18 2.58
CA PHE A 64 -0.13 16.33 1.41
C PHE A 64 -1.09 16.64 0.25
N ARG A 65 -2.37 16.91 0.56
CA ARG A 65 -3.37 17.31 -0.44
C ARG A 65 -3.00 18.65 -1.11
N GLN A 66 -2.59 19.62 -0.31
CA GLN A 66 -2.17 20.93 -0.82
C GLN A 66 -0.89 20.84 -1.68
N PHE A 67 0.02 19.93 -1.33
CA PHE A 67 1.17 19.63 -2.17
C PHE A 67 0.75 19.01 -3.49
N LEU A 68 -0.10 17.99 -3.48
CA LEU A 68 -0.57 17.32 -4.69
C LEU A 68 -1.38 18.24 -5.61
N SER A 69 -2.11 19.22 -5.08
CA SER A 69 -2.91 20.15 -5.89
C SER A 69 -2.09 21.01 -6.84
N ASN A 70 -0.77 21.12 -6.62
CA ASN A 70 0.15 21.80 -7.54
C ASN A 70 0.46 20.97 -8.81
N TYR A 71 0.22 19.65 -8.75
CA TYR A 71 0.60 18.72 -9.82
C TYR A 71 -0.60 18.00 -10.43
N LEU A 72 -1.66 17.82 -9.65
CA LEU A 72 -2.86 17.10 -10.05
C LEU A 72 -4.05 18.07 -10.07
N PRO A 73 -4.87 18.06 -11.14
CA PRO A 73 -6.04 18.91 -11.19
C PRO A 73 -7.01 18.59 -10.06
N SER A 74 -7.44 19.63 -9.34
CA SER A 74 -8.53 19.56 -8.39
C SER A 74 -9.83 19.84 -9.14
N GLN A 75 -10.59 18.80 -9.41
CA GLN A 75 -11.89 18.91 -10.07
C GLN A 75 -12.92 18.16 -9.22
N ASP A 76 -13.91 18.89 -8.77
CA ASP A 76 -15.01 18.32 -8.01
C ASP A 76 -15.81 17.32 -8.83
N GLY A 77 -16.17 16.20 -8.21
CA GLY A 77 -16.93 15.15 -8.85
C GLY A 77 -17.85 14.42 -7.88
N ASN A 78 -18.57 13.45 -8.39
CA ASN A 78 -19.52 12.69 -7.59
C ASN A 78 -18.86 11.50 -6.89
N ILE A 79 -19.30 11.24 -5.66
CA ILE A 79 -19.06 9.99 -4.95
C ILE A 79 -20.32 9.14 -5.11
N VAL A 80 -20.17 7.97 -5.70
CA VAL A 80 -21.28 7.07 -6.06
C VAL A 80 -21.18 5.79 -5.23
N ASP A 81 -22.29 5.43 -4.60
CA ASP A 81 -22.45 4.12 -3.96
C ASP A 81 -22.60 3.05 -5.05
N VAL A 82 -21.73 2.05 -5.00
CA VAL A 82 -21.67 1.02 -6.03
C VAL A 82 -22.92 0.11 -6.04
N ASP A 83 -23.46 -0.17 -4.86
CA ASP A 83 -24.58 -1.10 -4.73
C ASP A 83 -25.90 -0.50 -5.25
N THR A 84 -26.06 0.82 -5.11
CA THR A 84 -27.31 1.49 -5.45
C THR A 84 -27.20 2.40 -6.68
N GLY A 85 -25.99 2.71 -7.14
CA GLY A 85 -25.72 3.69 -8.21
C GLY A 85 -26.05 5.14 -7.82
N LYS A 86 -26.39 5.42 -6.56
CA LYS A 86 -26.78 6.75 -6.09
C LYS A 86 -25.56 7.59 -5.74
N VAL A 87 -25.66 8.89 -6.00
CA VAL A 87 -24.70 9.88 -5.52
C VAL A 87 -24.87 10.05 -4.01
N VAL A 88 -23.82 9.77 -3.24
CA VAL A 88 -23.81 9.83 -1.76
C VAL A 88 -22.93 10.95 -1.22
N GLY A 89 -22.21 11.66 -2.08
CA GLY A 89 -21.35 12.76 -1.68
C GLY A 89 -20.64 13.40 -2.88
N ARG A 90 -19.72 14.32 -2.58
CA ARG A 90 -18.85 14.95 -3.57
C ARG A 90 -17.39 14.89 -3.15
N HIS A 91 -16.50 14.64 -4.10
CA HIS A 91 -15.06 14.68 -3.89
C HIS A 91 -14.44 15.91 -4.56
N VAL A 92 -13.24 16.28 -4.13
CA VAL A 92 -12.50 17.47 -4.60
C VAL A 92 -11.42 17.14 -5.64
N GLY A 93 -11.44 15.94 -6.16
CA GLY A 93 -10.48 15.43 -7.16
C GLY A 93 -10.29 13.93 -6.99
N VAL A 94 -10.67 13.14 -8.00
CA VAL A 94 -10.70 11.67 -7.93
C VAL A 94 -9.32 11.05 -7.66
N LEU A 95 -8.24 11.74 -8.06
CA LEU A 95 -6.87 11.27 -7.90
C LEU A 95 -6.34 11.37 -6.45
N TYR A 96 -6.99 12.17 -5.59
CA TYR A 96 -6.57 12.34 -4.19
C TYR A 96 -7.00 11.21 -3.26
N TYR A 97 -7.74 10.24 -3.75
CA TYR A 97 -8.28 9.14 -2.96
C TYR A 97 -7.56 7.83 -3.28
N THR A 98 -7.45 6.96 -2.30
CA THR A 98 -6.81 5.65 -2.42
C THR A 98 -7.83 4.55 -2.15
N ILE A 99 -7.73 3.42 -2.85
CA ILE A 99 -8.58 2.25 -2.61
C ILE A 99 -8.44 1.79 -1.15
N GLY A 100 -9.58 1.51 -0.52
CA GLY A 100 -9.67 1.19 0.91
C GLY A 100 -9.67 2.41 1.84
N GLN A 101 -9.57 3.63 1.31
CA GLN A 101 -9.64 4.84 2.13
C GLN A 101 -11.03 4.97 2.75
N ARG A 102 -11.06 5.25 4.07
CA ARG A 102 -12.27 5.46 4.86
C ARG A 102 -12.43 6.91 5.31
N LYS A 103 -11.30 7.55 5.67
CA LYS A 103 -11.31 8.92 6.24
C LYS A 103 -11.25 9.97 5.14
N GLY A 104 -11.87 11.14 5.40
CA GLY A 104 -11.82 12.28 4.49
C GLY A 104 -12.73 12.13 3.26
N LEU A 105 -13.70 11.23 3.30
CA LEU A 105 -14.80 11.17 2.38
C LEU A 105 -15.87 12.17 2.83
N ASN A 106 -16.30 13.03 1.92
CA ASN A 106 -17.34 14.01 2.19
C ASN A 106 -18.72 13.37 1.94
N ILE A 107 -19.05 12.40 2.79
CA ILE A 107 -20.30 11.62 2.77
C ILE A 107 -20.95 11.79 4.14
N ASP A 108 -22.27 11.86 4.18
CA ASP A 108 -23.03 11.93 5.42
C ASP A 108 -22.77 10.69 6.29
N HIS A 109 -22.30 10.93 7.52
CA HIS A 109 -21.86 9.88 8.42
C HIS A 109 -22.99 9.18 9.18
N GLU A 110 -24.21 9.65 9.10
CA GLU A 110 -25.36 9.02 9.77
C GLU A 110 -25.62 7.60 9.28
N LYS A 111 -25.14 7.26 8.08
CA LYS A 111 -25.32 5.94 7.46
C LYS A 111 -24.15 4.97 7.66
N GLY A 112 -23.17 5.30 8.50
CA GLY A 112 -22.01 4.44 8.80
C GLY A 112 -20.78 4.68 7.91
N PRO A 113 -19.69 3.93 8.11
CA PRO A 113 -18.45 4.15 7.38
C PRO A 113 -18.52 3.64 5.94
N TRP A 114 -18.00 4.47 5.04
CA TRP A 114 -17.82 4.19 3.62
C TRP A 114 -16.36 3.92 3.28
N PHE A 115 -16.11 3.13 2.24
CA PHE A 115 -14.78 2.79 1.76
C PHE A 115 -14.67 3.05 0.25
N VAL A 116 -13.57 3.68 -0.16
CA VAL A 116 -13.24 3.82 -1.58
C VAL A 116 -12.91 2.47 -2.17
N ILE A 117 -13.52 2.15 -3.28
CA ILE A 117 -13.38 0.85 -3.94
C ILE A 117 -12.98 0.97 -5.40
N GLY A 118 -13.16 2.15 -6.02
CA GLY A 118 -12.84 2.37 -7.41
C GLY A 118 -12.81 3.84 -7.79
N LYS A 119 -12.27 4.11 -8.97
CA LYS A 119 -12.17 5.44 -9.56
C LYS A 119 -12.43 5.36 -11.05
N ASP A 120 -13.29 6.20 -11.57
CA ASP A 120 -13.36 6.51 -13.01
C ASP A 120 -12.77 7.90 -13.23
N VAL A 121 -11.52 7.93 -13.70
CA VAL A 121 -10.81 9.20 -13.91
C VAL A 121 -11.40 9.99 -15.08
N GLN A 122 -11.91 9.30 -16.12
CA GLN A 122 -12.48 9.95 -17.30
C GLN A 122 -13.82 10.61 -16.98
N LYS A 123 -14.67 9.94 -16.23
CA LYS A 123 -15.97 10.47 -15.78
C LYS A 123 -15.87 11.31 -14.53
N ASN A 124 -14.69 11.38 -13.90
CA ASN A 124 -14.44 12.06 -12.63
C ASN A 124 -15.39 11.59 -11.52
N VAL A 125 -15.51 10.25 -11.36
CA VAL A 125 -16.37 9.61 -10.37
C VAL A 125 -15.54 8.76 -9.41
N LEU A 126 -15.83 8.91 -8.13
CA LEU A 126 -15.29 8.07 -7.06
C LEU A 126 -16.35 7.07 -6.62
N PHE A 127 -16.03 5.78 -6.70
CA PHE A 127 -16.91 4.71 -6.24
C PHE A 127 -16.60 4.30 -4.82
N VAL A 128 -17.65 4.12 -4.03
CA VAL A 128 -17.57 3.71 -2.63
C VAL A 128 -18.54 2.56 -2.34
N CYS A 129 -18.18 1.76 -1.34
CA CYS A 129 -19.12 0.80 -0.75
C CYS A 129 -19.37 1.11 0.72
N HIS A 130 -20.56 0.75 1.21
CA HIS A 130 -20.87 0.81 2.62
C HIS A 130 -20.14 -0.30 3.39
N HIS A 131 -19.91 -0.11 4.69
CA HIS A 131 -19.18 -1.08 5.52
C HIS A 131 -19.82 -2.46 5.62
N THR A 132 -21.12 -2.59 5.32
CA THR A 132 -21.84 -3.87 5.25
C THR A 132 -21.53 -4.66 3.99
N HIS A 133 -20.96 -4.03 2.95
CA HIS A 133 -20.67 -4.58 1.63
C HIS A 133 -19.18 -4.53 1.31
N LYS A 134 -18.35 -4.94 2.29
CA LYS A 134 -16.87 -4.92 2.16
C LYS A 134 -16.32 -5.93 1.16
N GLU A 135 -17.12 -6.86 0.70
CA GLU A 135 -16.78 -7.82 -0.34
C GLU A 135 -16.21 -7.16 -1.59
N TRP A 136 -16.62 -5.93 -1.88
CA TRP A 136 -16.06 -5.12 -2.94
C TRP A 136 -14.58 -4.78 -2.80
N LEU A 137 -14.04 -4.85 -1.59
CA LEU A 137 -12.63 -4.57 -1.31
C LEU A 137 -11.73 -5.78 -1.49
N TYR A 138 -12.29 -6.99 -1.52
CA TYR A 138 -11.52 -8.21 -1.48
C TYR A 138 -11.08 -8.69 -2.85
N SER A 139 -9.86 -9.25 -2.89
CA SER A 139 -9.28 -9.93 -4.03
C SER A 139 -8.69 -11.27 -3.58
N ASP A 140 -8.40 -12.17 -4.54
CA ASP A 140 -7.81 -13.49 -4.28
C ASP A 140 -6.40 -13.63 -4.87
N SER A 141 -6.03 -12.76 -5.81
CA SER A 141 -4.71 -12.79 -6.45
C SER A 141 -4.33 -11.45 -7.06
N CYS A 142 -3.05 -11.30 -7.37
CA CYS A 142 -2.53 -10.14 -8.11
C CYS A 142 -1.32 -10.52 -8.96
N LEU A 143 -1.11 -9.78 -10.04
CA LEU A 143 0.10 -9.82 -10.86
C LEU A 143 1.05 -8.73 -10.39
N VAL A 144 2.28 -9.12 -10.09
CA VAL A 144 3.36 -8.22 -9.64
C VAL A 144 4.44 -8.18 -10.71
N LYS A 145 4.83 -6.97 -11.13
CA LYS A 145 5.87 -6.73 -12.13
C LYS A 145 7.00 -5.87 -11.60
N GLY A 146 8.11 -5.86 -12.33
CA GLY A 146 9.30 -5.10 -11.95
C GLY A 146 9.90 -5.58 -10.64
N ILE A 147 9.83 -6.89 -10.37
CA ILE A 147 10.31 -7.44 -9.11
C ILE A 147 11.84 -7.33 -9.05
N ASN A 148 12.33 -6.68 -8.02
CA ASN A 148 13.72 -6.71 -7.61
C ASN A 148 13.92 -7.86 -6.62
N TRP A 149 14.51 -8.97 -7.10
CA TRP A 149 14.85 -10.09 -6.25
C TRP A 149 16.12 -9.80 -5.44
N ILE A 150 16.02 -9.89 -4.11
CA ILE A 150 17.14 -9.66 -3.20
C ILE A 150 17.93 -10.96 -2.97
N VAL A 151 17.30 -12.11 -3.16
CA VAL A 151 17.96 -13.42 -3.13
C VAL A 151 18.87 -13.60 -4.33
N LYS A 152 20.01 -14.29 -4.13
CA LYS A 152 20.99 -14.52 -5.20
C LYS A 152 20.57 -15.63 -6.15
N ASP A 153 20.01 -16.70 -5.62
CA ASP A 153 19.55 -17.86 -6.38
C ASP A 153 18.02 -17.86 -6.41
N LYS A 154 17.45 -17.90 -7.60
CA LYS A 154 16.00 -17.98 -7.79
C LYS A 154 15.40 -19.29 -7.28
N ASN A 155 16.20 -20.36 -7.17
CA ASN A 155 15.79 -21.62 -6.56
C ASN A 155 15.54 -21.48 -5.03
N GLU A 156 16.03 -20.40 -4.42
CA GLU A 156 15.75 -20.06 -3.02
C GLU A 156 14.39 -19.36 -2.83
N ILE A 157 13.67 -19.05 -3.91
CA ILE A 157 12.37 -18.38 -3.81
C ILE A 157 11.33 -19.45 -3.45
N PRO A 158 10.72 -19.38 -2.25
CA PRO A 158 9.75 -20.37 -1.84
C PRO A 158 8.40 -20.15 -2.53
N GLU A 159 7.69 -21.23 -2.85
CA GLU A 159 6.31 -21.16 -3.35
C GLU A 159 5.32 -20.62 -2.30
N LYS A 160 5.62 -20.84 -1.02
CA LYS A 160 4.84 -20.34 0.12
C LYS A 160 5.69 -19.38 0.93
N CYS A 161 5.22 -18.17 1.08
CA CYS A 161 5.89 -17.14 1.87
C CYS A 161 4.86 -16.13 2.39
N THR A 162 5.33 -15.02 2.95
CA THR A 162 4.44 -13.94 3.34
C THR A 162 4.64 -12.69 2.48
N CYS A 163 3.62 -11.86 2.40
CA CYS A 163 3.64 -10.62 1.64
C CYS A 163 3.02 -9.46 2.43
N LYS A 164 3.59 -8.27 2.23
CA LYS A 164 2.94 -7.00 2.60
C LYS A 164 2.55 -6.26 1.32
N PHE A 165 1.26 -5.98 1.17
CA PHE A 165 0.73 -5.22 0.02
C PHE A 165 0.67 -3.71 0.29
N ARG A 166 1.06 -3.28 1.48
CA ARG A 166 1.24 -1.88 1.87
C ARG A 166 2.07 -1.77 3.14
N TYR A 167 2.70 -0.64 3.33
CA TYR A 167 3.40 -0.31 4.55
C TYR A 167 2.51 -0.44 5.79
N ARG A 168 3.03 -1.03 6.88
CA ARG A 168 2.34 -1.32 8.14
C ARG A 168 1.21 -2.35 8.08
N GLN A 169 0.98 -3.00 6.95
CA GLN A 169 0.10 -4.17 6.92
C GLN A 169 0.77 -5.33 7.65
N PRO A 170 0.03 -6.13 8.42
CA PRO A 170 0.51 -7.43 8.88
C PRO A 170 0.89 -8.32 7.70
N ASP A 171 1.85 -9.22 7.93
CA ASP A 171 2.23 -10.21 6.93
C ASP A 171 1.01 -11.06 6.55
N GLN A 172 0.84 -11.30 5.25
CA GLN A 172 -0.23 -12.11 4.68
C GLN A 172 0.40 -13.35 4.06
N ASP A 173 -0.13 -14.53 4.38
CA ASP A 173 0.28 -15.77 3.74
C ASP A 173 -0.08 -15.74 2.26
N ILE A 174 0.86 -16.14 1.41
CA ILE A 174 0.68 -16.18 -0.04
C ILE A 174 1.27 -17.44 -0.66
N TYR A 175 0.79 -17.72 -1.87
CA TYR A 175 1.47 -18.60 -2.84
C TYR A 175 2.08 -17.73 -3.92
N LEU A 176 3.37 -17.92 -4.17
CA LEU A 176 4.17 -17.14 -5.10
C LEU A 176 4.56 -18.00 -6.30
N LYS A 177 4.05 -17.68 -7.47
CA LYS A 177 4.40 -18.31 -8.73
C LYS A 177 5.20 -17.35 -9.59
N VAL A 178 6.50 -17.56 -9.67
CA VAL A 178 7.41 -16.81 -10.56
C VAL A 178 7.07 -17.16 -12.00
N LEU A 179 6.81 -16.15 -12.84
CA LEU A 179 6.48 -16.32 -14.26
C LEU A 179 7.68 -16.05 -15.16
N ASP A 180 8.47 -15.04 -14.82
CA ASP A 180 9.72 -14.68 -15.46
C ASP A 180 10.68 -13.98 -14.47
N ASP A 181 11.74 -13.35 -14.98
CA ASP A 181 12.79 -12.73 -14.16
C ASP A 181 12.29 -11.61 -13.26
N THR A 182 11.19 -10.95 -13.61
CA THR A 182 10.68 -9.76 -12.95
C THR A 182 9.18 -9.78 -12.68
N THR A 183 8.53 -10.91 -12.99
CA THR A 183 7.08 -11.04 -12.92
C THR A 183 6.67 -12.25 -12.08
N ALA A 184 5.70 -12.09 -11.21
CA ALA A 184 5.12 -13.19 -10.45
C ALA A 184 3.60 -13.03 -10.29
N LEU A 185 2.90 -14.16 -10.29
CA LEU A 185 1.52 -14.26 -9.85
C LEU A 185 1.50 -14.59 -8.35
N VAL A 186 0.78 -13.77 -7.60
CA VAL A 186 0.62 -13.90 -6.14
C VAL A 186 -0.82 -14.27 -5.86
N SER A 187 -1.07 -15.42 -5.27
CA SER A 187 -2.41 -15.83 -4.84
C SER A 187 -2.47 -15.98 -3.32
N TYR A 188 -3.63 -15.75 -2.76
CA TYR A 188 -3.81 -15.74 -1.30
C TYR A 188 -4.75 -16.86 -0.87
N PRO A 189 -4.44 -17.59 0.21
CA PRO A 189 -5.31 -18.66 0.71
C PRO A 189 -6.66 -18.13 1.23
N GLN A 190 -6.69 -16.84 1.61
CA GLN A 190 -7.91 -16.12 2.00
C GLN A 190 -7.95 -14.79 1.28
N LYS A 191 -9.14 -14.36 0.82
CA LYS A 191 -9.31 -13.08 0.14
C LYS A 191 -8.80 -11.93 1.01
N ILE A 192 -8.00 -11.04 0.42
CA ILE A 192 -7.36 -9.89 1.09
C ILE A 192 -8.02 -8.60 0.63
N ALA A 193 -8.33 -7.73 1.61
CA ALA A 193 -8.96 -6.45 1.32
C ALA A 193 -7.96 -5.39 0.84
N SER A 194 -8.37 -4.63 -0.16
CA SER A 194 -7.69 -3.39 -0.60
C SER A 194 -6.27 -3.61 -1.11
N VAL A 195 -5.99 -4.74 -1.76
CA VAL A 195 -4.81 -4.89 -2.61
C VAL A 195 -4.98 -3.93 -3.77
N THR A 196 -3.99 -3.06 -4.01
CA THR A 196 -4.17 -1.88 -4.87
C THR A 196 -3.08 -1.79 -5.93
N ILE A 197 -3.48 -1.61 -7.18
CA ILE A 197 -2.60 -1.36 -8.32
C ILE A 197 -1.71 -0.13 -8.04
N GLY A 198 -0.44 -0.23 -8.41
CA GLY A 198 0.56 0.81 -8.20
C GLY A 198 1.18 0.84 -6.79
N GLN A 199 0.73 -0.03 -5.88
CA GLN A 199 1.41 -0.27 -4.61
C GLN A 199 2.47 -1.36 -4.77
N GLU A 200 3.44 -1.39 -3.83
CA GLU A 200 4.44 -2.46 -3.79
C GLU A 200 3.86 -3.70 -3.09
N ALA A 201 4.13 -4.87 -3.66
CA ALA A 201 4.03 -6.16 -2.98
C ALA A 201 5.45 -6.59 -2.57
N VAL A 202 5.68 -6.73 -1.26
CA VAL A 202 6.99 -7.07 -0.72
C VAL A 202 6.94 -8.45 -0.08
N PHE A 203 7.81 -9.35 -0.54
CA PHE A 203 7.83 -10.76 -0.18
C PHE A 203 8.83 -11.04 0.92
N TYR A 204 8.44 -11.91 1.87
CA TYR A 204 9.26 -12.29 3.02
C TYR A 204 9.25 -13.80 3.22
N ASP A 205 10.44 -14.35 3.53
CA ASP A 205 10.62 -15.69 4.07
C ASP A 205 11.03 -15.53 5.53
N GLY A 206 10.10 -15.70 6.46
CA GLY A 206 10.27 -15.32 7.84
C GLY A 206 10.62 -13.84 7.99
N PHE A 207 11.78 -13.52 8.54
CA PHE A 207 12.27 -12.14 8.68
C PHE A 207 13.11 -11.63 7.48
N LYS A 208 13.37 -12.51 6.49
CA LYS A 208 14.19 -12.19 5.33
C LYS A 208 13.31 -11.60 4.22
N CYS A 209 13.54 -10.34 3.83
CA CYS A 209 12.97 -9.80 2.61
C CYS A 209 13.63 -10.50 1.41
N ILE A 210 12.84 -11.14 0.56
CA ILE A 210 13.32 -11.88 -0.61
C ILE A 210 13.17 -11.12 -1.92
N GLY A 211 12.33 -10.08 -1.92
CA GLY A 211 12.12 -9.20 -3.07
C GLY A 211 10.84 -8.41 -2.96
N GLY A 212 10.55 -7.61 -3.98
CA GLY A 212 9.29 -6.89 -4.11
C GLY A 212 9.15 -6.22 -5.45
N GLY A 213 7.93 -5.90 -5.83
CA GLY A 213 7.60 -5.27 -7.11
C GLY A 213 6.25 -4.58 -7.08
N VAL A 214 5.92 -3.92 -8.18
CA VAL A 214 4.68 -3.14 -8.31
C VAL A 214 3.51 -4.07 -8.63
N ILE A 215 2.39 -3.90 -7.93
CA ILE A 215 1.13 -4.56 -8.24
C ILE A 215 0.59 -3.94 -9.52
N GLU A 216 0.56 -4.72 -10.59
CA GLU A 216 0.09 -4.29 -11.92
C GLU A 216 -1.39 -4.59 -12.12
N GLU A 217 -1.83 -5.76 -11.72
CA GLU A 217 -3.20 -6.22 -11.85
C GLU A 217 -3.67 -6.92 -10.57
N VAL A 218 -4.95 -6.82 -10.28
CA VAL A 218 -5.60 -7.47 -9.14
C VAL A 218 -6.76 -8.29 -9.64
N TYR A 219 -6.99 -9.50 -9.08
CA TYR A 219 -8.00 -10.43 -9.56
C TYR A 219 -8.97 -10.84 -8.45
N VAL A 220 -10.18 -11.14 -8.86
CA VAL A 220 -11.23 -11.79 -8.06
C VAL A 220 -11.89 -12.86 -8.91
N ASP A 221 -11.89 -14.11 -8.41
CA ASP A 221 -12.49 -15.25 -9.07
C ASP A 221 -12.06 -15.36 -10.56
N GLY A 222 -10.74 -15.10 -10.80
CA GLY A 222 -10.10 -15.16 -12.12
C GLY A 222 -10.39 -13.99 -13.05
N LYS A 223 -11.14 -12.97 -12.61
CA LYS A 223 -11.44 -11.77 -13.39
C LYS A 223 -10.59 -10.59 -12.90
N ILE A 224 -10.08 -9.77 -13.84
CA ILE A 224 -9.30 -8.57 -13.51
C ILE A 224 -10.19 -7.54 -12.81
N LEU A 225 -9.70 -7.05 -11.66
CA LEU A 225 -10.39 -6.04 -10.86
C LEU A 225 -10.25 -4.61 -11.42
N SER A 226 -9.55 -4.44 -12.53
CA SER A 226 -9.13 -3.13 -13.04
C SER A 226 -10.25 -2.27 -13.60
N THR A 227 -11.38 -2.84 -13.96
CA THR A 227 -12.54 -2.08 -14.43
C THR A 227 -13.74 -2.31 -13.54
N TYR A 228 -13.99 -1.32 -12.71
CA TYR A 228 -15.14 -1.20 -11.84
C TYR A 228 -16.45 -1.38 -12.60
N GLN A 229 -16.50 -0.88 -13.86
CA GLN A 229 -17.65 -0.98 -14.75
C GLN A 229 -18.01 -2.42 -15.13
N GLU A 230 -17.03 -3.30 -15.25
CA GLU A 230 -17.26 -4.71 -15.57
C GLU A 230 -17.85 -5.49 -14.40
N ARG A 231 -17.57 -5.09 -13.14
CA ARG A 231 -18.18 -5.67 -11.96
C ARG A 231 -19.65 -5.29 -11.76
N ILE A 232 -20.05 -4.10 -12.23
CA ILE A 232 -21.43 -3.62 -12.12
C ILE A 232 -22.29 -4.18 -13.25
N ASN A 233 -21.69 -4.47 -14.39
CA ASN A 233 -22.39 -4.92 -15.60
C ASN A 233 -22.29 -6.45 -15.85
N GLY A 234 -21.59 -7.19 -15.02
CA GLY A 234 -21.44 -8.64 -15.08
C GLY A 234 -22.15 -9.35 -13.97
#